data_fdf80adecba001832137513e5f2edeb5
#
_entry.id   fdf80adecba001832137513e5f2edeb5
#
_cell.length_a   1.000
_cell.length_b   1.000
_cell.length_c   1.000
_cell.angle_alpha   90.00
_cell.angle_beta   90.00
_cell.angle_gamma   90.00
#
_symmetry.space_group_name_H-M   'P 1'
#
loop_
_entity.id
_entity.type
_entity.pdbx_description
1 polymer ?
#
loop_
_entity_poly.entity_id
_entity_poly.type
_entity_poly.pdbx_seq_one_letter_code
_entity_poly.pdbx_strand_id
1 'polypeptide(L)'
;MRKKRKNNSHTHRKRIYFMAVLLAGSLMLGGCGVKKEKAADNELPEIVMGIDYFEPYSYQVSNGEYKGIDVELAKEAFQRLGYQPKFENIVWEDKDELLADGTIDCLWSSYSMNGREDKYQWAGPYLYSRQMVAVRKESEINTIQDLKGKKIAVQATTKAEDLFLHKIASDLPQMGQVNCFSTTNELYAALRKNYVDAIAGHEAMLGSLVRDGEDAYRMLDESIYTSELGIAFKKGTHEEVAQELTETLEEMRNEGITEEIVKKYGLDADEILPGGKSK
;
A
#
# COMPACT_ATOMS: atom_id res chain seq x y z
N MET A 1 -62.44 15.13 -36.93
CA MET A 1 -62.33 14.43 -38.26
C MET A 1 -61.18 13.47 -38.16
N ARG A 2 -61.45 12.20 -38.04
CA ARG A 2 -61.26 11.13 -39.05
C ARG A 2 -59.75 10.94 -39.37
N LYS A 3 -59.13 9.81 -39.29
CA LYS A 3 -59.44 8.36 -39.21
C LYS A 3 -58.05 7.67 -39.23
N LYS A 4 -57.80 6.73 -38.36
CA LYS A 4 -57.81 5.26 -38.57
C LYS A 4 -56.62 4.75 -39.39
N ARG A 5 -55.85 3.86 -38.78
CA ARG A 5 -55.87 2.37 -38.76
C ARG A 5 -54.81 1.84 -39.71
N LYS A 6 -54.17 0.76 -39.56
CA LYS A 6 -54.19 -0.51 -38.85
C LYS A 6 -52.88 -1.24 -39.26
N ASN A 7 -52.22 -1.92 -38.39
CA ASN A 7 -52.22 -3.37 -38.21
C ASN A 7 -51.76 -4.24 -39.38
N ASN A 8 -50.74 -5.05 -39.16
CA ASN A 8 -50.72 -6.52 -39.01
C ASN A 8 -49.35 -7.04 -39.48
N SER A 9 -48.55 -7.71 -38.67
CA SER A 9 -48.53 -9.10 -38.21
C SER A 9 -48.57 -10.15 -39.32
N HIS A 10 -47.61 -11.03 -39.29
CA HIS A 10 -47.62 -12.49 -39.46
C HIS A 10 -46.26 -12.98 -40.02
N THR A 11 -45.53 -13.63 -39.24
CA THR A 11 -45.43 -15.07 -38.91
C THR A 11 -45.36 -16.04 -40.09
N HIS A 12 -44.45 -16.97 -39.88
CA HIS A 12 -44.39 -18.35 -40.35
C HIS A 12 -43.41 -18.67 -41.50
N ARG A 13 -42.50 -19.49 -41.15
CA ARG A 13 -42.41 -20.95 -41.13
C ARG A 13 -41.60 -21.59 -42.25
N LYS A 14 -40.53 -22.26 -41.80
CA LYS A 14 -40.07 -23.63 -42.13
C LYS A 14 -40.04 -24.13 -43.58
N ARG A 15 -38.87 -24.72 -43.94
CA ARG A 15 -38.67 -26.10 -44.44
C ARG A 15 -37.34 -26.13 -45.19
N ILE A 16 -36.31 -26.82 -44.69
CA ILE A 16 -35.92 -28.20 -44.86
C ILE A 16 -36.14 -28.71 -46.29
N TYR A 17 -35.05 -28.96 -46.99
CA TYR A 17 -34.87 -30.16 -47.82
C TYR A 17 -33.41 -30.53 -47.97
N PHE A 18 -33.14 -31.76 -47.62
CA PHE A 18 -32.08 -32.66 -47.94
C PHE A 18 -31.90 -32.85 -49.44
N MET A 19 -30.69 -32.99 -49.94
CA MET A 19 -30.32 -34.21 -50.66
C MET A 19 -28.82 -34.19 -51.03
N ALA A 20 -28.26 -35.34 -50.76
CA ALA A 20 -26.89 -35.78 -51.05
C ALA A 20 -26.75 -36.11 -52.56
N VAL A 21 -25.52 -36.20 -53.02
CA VAL A 21 -24.92 -37.34 -53.74
C VAL A 21 -23.63 -36.96 -54.49
N LEU A 22 -22.52 -37.51 -54.04
CA LEU A 22 -21.49 -38.37 -54.62
C LEU A 22 -20.43 -37.84 -55.63
N LEU A 23 -19.19 -38.06 -55.13
CA LEU A 23 -17.97 -38.58 -55.77
C LEU A 23 -17.36 -37.88 -57.02
N ALA A 24 -16.16 -37.41 -56.83
CA ALA A 24 -14.97 -38.00 -57.48
C ALA A 24 -13.67 -37.26 -57.05
N GLY A 25 -12.68 -38.01 -56.70
CA GLY A 25 -11.44 -37.67 -56.09
C GLY A 25 -10.47 -36.87 -56.95
N SER A 26 -9.63 -36.17 -56.23
CA SER A 26 -8.28 -35.82 -56.64
C SER A 26 -7.42 -35.64 -55.40
N LEU A 27 -6.49 -36.55 -55.18
CA LEU A 27 -5.40 -36.40 -54.24
C LEU A 27 -4.55 -35.20 -54.70
N MET A 28 -4.54 -34.17 -53.86
CA MET A 28 -3.44 -33.21 -53.86
C MET A 28 -2.89 -33.17 -52.41
N LEU A 29 -1.69 -33.64 -52.26
CA LEU A 29 -0.82 -33.45 -51.13
C LEU A 29 -0.60 -31.94 -50.94
N GLY A 30 -1.39 -31.32 -50.09
CA GLY A 30 -1.20 -29.95 -49.60
C GLY A 30 -0.80 -30.03 -48.15
N GLY A 31 0.45 -29.70 -47.83
CA GLY A 31 0.99 -29.72 -46.49
C GLY A 31 0.12 -28.92 -45.51
N CYS A 32 -0.37 -29.58 -44.49
CA CYS A 32 -0.88 -28.94 -43.30
C CYS A 32 0.27 -28.19 -42.59
N GLY A 33 0.48 -26.95 -42.95
CA GLY A 33 1.11 -25.99 -42.06
C GLY A 33 0.19 -25.79 -40.84
N VAL A 34 0.43 -26.58 -39.80
CA VAL A 34 -0.10 -26.27 -38.49
C VAL A 34 0.51 -24.92 -38.11
N LYS A 35 -0.25 -23.84 -38.32
CA LYS A 35 0.01 -22.60 -37.61
C LYS A 35 -0.09 -22.97 -36.12
N LYS A 36 1.05 -23.15 -35.45
CA LYS A 36 1.09 -22.98 -34.00
C LYS A 36 0.54 -21.56 -33.73
N GLU A 37 -0.70 -21.48 -33.35
CA GLU A 37 -1.13 -20.32 -32.58
C GLU A 37 -0.13 -20.25 -31.42
N LYS A 38 0.68 -19.20 -31.41
CA LYS A 38 1.40 -18.80 -30.21
C LYS A 38 0.28 -18.71 -29.16
N ALA A 39 0.37 -19.56 -28.13
CA ALA A 39 -0.34 -19.29 -26.89
C ALA A 39 0.00 -17.82 -26.58
N ALA A 40 -1.01 -16.97 -26.51
CA ALA A 40 -0.84 -15.65 -25.98
C ALA A 40 -0.22 -15.89 -24.59
N ASP A 41 0.97 -15.37 -24.34
CA ASP A 41 1.50 -15.25 -23.00
C ASP A 41 0.42 -14.47 -22.25
N ASN A 42 -0.33 -15.17 -21.43
CA ASN A 42 -1.28 -14.59 -20.50
C ASN A 42 -0.45 -14.03 -19.33
N GLU A 43 0.42 -13.06 -19.60
CA GLU A 43 1.02 -12.28 -18.53
C GLU A 43 -0.09 -11.48 -17.86
N LEU A 44 -0.16 -11.58 -16.53
CA LEU A 44 -1.11 -10.80 -15.75
C LEU A 44 -0.82 -9.31 -15.94
N PRO A 45 -1.85 -8.45 -15.95
CA PRO A 45 -1.63 -7.01 -15.98
C PRO A 45 -0.76 -6.59 -14.80
N GLU A 46 0.24 -5.74 -15.07
CA GLU A 46 1.08 -5.18 -14.02
C GLU A 46 0.34 -4.09 -13.25
N ILE A 47 0.64 -3.99 -11.96
CA ILE A 47 0.27 -2.85 -11.11
C ILE A 47 1.53 -2.32 -10.44
N VAL A 48 1.86 -1.06 -10.68
CA VAL A 48 3.10 -0.44 -10.22
C VAL A 48 2.86 0.27 -8.90
N MET A 49 3.55 -0.18 -7.86
CA MET A 49 3.45 0.38 -6.52
C MET A 49 4.66 1.24 -6.18
N GLY A 50 4.43 2.50 -5.84
CA GLY A 50 5.42 3.35 -5.23
C GLY A 50 5.63 2.99 -3.76
N ILE A 51 6.87 2.67 -3.40
CA ILE A 51 7.29 2.36 -2.04
C ILE A 51 8.50 3.22 -1.66
N ASP A 52 8.66 3.47 -0.36
CA ASP A 52 9.88 4.04 0.22
C ASP A 52 10.68 2.94 0.94
N TYR A 53 11.95 3.22 1.25
CA TYR A 53 12.71 2.39 2.16
C TYR A 53 12.24 2.64 3.59
N PHE A 54 11.34 1.79 4.06
CA PHE A 54 10.65 1.95 5.34
C PHE A 54 10.51 0.62 6.08
N GLU A 55 11.64 0.12 6.63
CA GLU A 55 11.67 -1.15 7.36
C GLU A 55 10.84 -1.07 8.66
N PRO A 56 10.04 -2.10 9.00
CA PRO A 56 9.89 -3.41 8.36
C PRO A 56 8.77 -3.51 7.31
N TYR A 57 8.16 -2.40 6.88
CA TYR A 57 7.01 -2.40 5.97
C TYR A 57 7.42 -2.65 4.51
N SER A 58 8.38 -1.89 4.01
CA SER A 58 8.90 -2.01 2.64
C SER A 58 10.39 -1.66 2.60
N TYR A 59 11.21 -2.52 2.03
CA TYR A 59 12.64 -2.30 1.87
C TYR A 59 13.23 -3.22 0.81
N GLN A 60 14.38 -2.84 0.27
CA GLN A 60 15.10 -3.63 -0.70
C GLN A 60 16.36 -4.22 -0.06
N VAL A 61 16.55 -5.52 -0.22
CA VAL A 61 17.77 -6.21 0.24
C VAL A 61 18.87 -6.16 -0.81
N SER A 62 20.09 -6.53 -0.44
CA SER A 62 21.31 -6.36 -1.24
C SER A 62 21.28 -7.06 -2.62
N ASN A 63 20.44 -8.07 -2.81
CA ASN A 63 20.26 -8.77 -4.08
C ASN A 63 19.21 -8.09 -4.99
N GLY A 64 18.64 -6.96 -4.59
CA GLY A 64 17.61 -6.23 -5.33
C GLY A 64 16.17 -6.70 -5.06
N GLU A 65 15.96 -7.72 -4.21
CA GLU A 65 14.63 -8.20 -3.86
C GLU A 65 13.95 -7.26 -2.87
N TYR A 66 12.66 -6.99 -3.10
CA TYR A 66 11.82 -6.24 -2.17
C TYR A 66 11.23 -7.15 -1.10
N LYS A 67 11.28 -6.71 0.15
CA LYS A 67 10.77 -7.39 1.34
C LYS A 67 10.00 -6.43 2.24
N GLY A 68 9.29 -7.00 3.20
CA GLY A 68 8.54 -6.25 4.20
C GLY A 68 7.08 -6.66 4.24
N ILE A 69 6.39 -6.20 5.26
CA ILE A 69 4.99 -6.50 5.53
C ILE A 69 4.12 -6.09 4.33
N ASP A 70 4.29 -4.85 3.87
CA ASP A 70 3.51 -4.29 2.76
C ASP A 70 3.80 -5.01 1.44
N VAL A 71 5.06 -5.41 1.22
CA VAL A 71 5.48 -6.15 0.04
C VAL A 71 4.85 -7.56 0.01
N GLU A 72 4.81 -8.26 1.15
CA GLU A 72 4.23 -9.60 1.22
C GLU A 72 2.71 -9.56 1.10
N LEU A 73 2.05 -8.60 1.78
CA LEU A 73 0.62 -8.38 1.64
C LEU A 73 0.24 -8.03 0.20
N ALA A 74 1.01 -7.16 -0.45
CA ALA A 74 0.75 -6.75 -1.82
C ALA A 74 0.89 -7.91 -2.81
N LYS A 75 1.93 -8.74 -2.67
CA LYS A 75 2.13 -9.91 -3.52
C LYS A 75 0.93 -10.86 -3.45
N GLU A 76 0.47 -11.18 -2.24
CA GLU A 76 -0.67 -12.06 -2.03
C GLU A 76 -1.98 -11.44 -2.52
N ALA A 77 -2.28 -10.19 -2.13
CA ALA A 77 -3.52 -9.53 -2.49
C ALA A 77 -3.67 -9.34 -4.00
N PHE A 78 -2.66 -8.80 -4.66
CA PHE A 78 -2.71 -8.57 -6.10
C PHE A 78 -2.70 -9.86 -6.92
N GLN A 79 -2.03 -10.93 -6.43
CA GLN A 79 -2.11 -12.24 -7.08
C GLN A 79 -3.54 -12.78 -7.05
N ARG A 80 -4.29 -12.61 -5.95
CA ARG A 80 -5.71 -12.99 -5.84
C ARG A 80 -6.58 -12.22 -6.81
N LEU A 81 -6.29 -10.94 -7.01
CA LEU A 81 -6.99 -10.06 -7.94
C LEU A 81 -6.56 -10.24 -9.40
N GLY A 82 -5.60 -11.13 -9.68
CA GLY A 82 -5.13 -11.39 -11.04
C GLY A 82 -4.21 -10.31 -11.61
N TYR A 83 -3.49 -9.59 -10.76
CA TYR A 83 -2.46 -8.63 -11.14
C TYR A 83 -1.07 -9.15 -10.79
N GLN A 84 -0.05 -8.65 -11.51
CA GLN A 84 1.35 -8.82 -11.16
C GLN A 84 1.88 -7.54 -10.51
N PRO A 85 2.15 -7.54 -9.18
CA PRO A 85 2.67 -6.38 -8.50
C PRO A 85 4.11 -6.09 -8.89
N LYS A 86 4.40 -4.83 -9.21
CA LYS A 86 5.71 -4.30 -9.50
C LYS A 86 6.05 -3.20 -8.49
N PHE A 87 7.20 -3.32 -7.85
CA PHE A 87 7.62 -2.37 -6.82
C PHE A 87 8.59 -1.35 -7.42
N GLU A 88 8.32 -0.08 -7.20
CA GLU A 88 9.17 1.04 -7.59
C GLU A 88 9.58 1.82 -6.35
N ASN A 89 10.89 1.89 -6.10
CA ASN A 89 11.40 2.68 -4.99
C ASN A 89 11.41 4.16 -5.39
N ILE A 90 10.66 4.99 -4.67
CA ILE A 90 10.47 6.40 -4.99
C ILE A 90 11.08 7.30 -3.92
N VAL A 91 11.35 8.55 -4.29
CA VAL A 91 11.54 9.62 -3.31
C VAL A 91 10.17 9.97 -2.74
N TRP A 92 9.98 9.79 -1.41
CA TRP A 92 8.65 9.89 -0.81
C TRP A 92 7.97 11.25 -0.99
N GLU A 93 8.75 12.33 -1.10
CA GLU A 93 8.25 13.68 -1.35
C GLU A 93 7.61 13.82 -2.73
N ASP A 94 8.05 13.02 -3.71
CA ASP A 94 7.58 13.07 -5.11
C ASP A 94 6.33 12.19 -5.34
N LYS A 95 5.86 11.46 -4.33
CA LYS A 95 4.76 10.47 -4.44
C LYS A 95 3.49 10.99 -5.12
N ASP A 96 3.13 12.25 -4.83
CA ASP A 96 1.91 12.84 -5.38
C ASP A 96 2.03 13.13 -6.88
N GLU A 97 3.20 13.56 -7.34
CA GLU A 97 3.49 13.82 -8.74
C GLU A 97 3.54 12.51 -9.53
N LEU A 98 4.25 11.50 -9.02
CA LEU A 98 4.37 10.19 -9.64
C LEU A 98 3.03 9.46 -9.74
N LEU A 99 2.15 9.63 -8.75
CA LEU A 99 0.79 9.09 -8.78
C LEU A 99 -0.11 9.89 -9.75
N ALA A 100 0.08 11.20 -9.84
CA ALA A 100 -0.72 12.07 -10.70
C ALA A 100 -0.41 11.86 -12.18
N ASP A 101 0.85 11.63 -12.55
CA ASP A 101 1.29 11.41 -13.94
C ASP A 101 1.19 9.95 -14.39
N GLY A 102 0.91 9.01 -13.46
CA GLY A 102 0.73 7.59 -13.77
C GLY A 102 2.04 6.81 -13.87
N THR A 103 3.15 7.34 -13.36
CA THR A 103 4.42 6.60 -13.23
C THR A 103 4.24 5.42 -12.26
N ILE A 104 3.41 5.61 -11.24
CA ILE A 104 2.95 4.58 -10.32
C ILE A 104 1.41 4.55 -10.30
N ASP A 105 0.83 3.37 -10.08
CA ASP A 105 -0.62 3.18 -9.97
C ASP A 105 -1.13 3.44 -8.56
N CYS A 106 -0.33 3.06 -7.56
CA CYS A 106 -0.68 3.24 -6.15
C CYS A 106 0.54 3.45 -5.25
N LEU A 107 0.28 3.91 -4.03
CA LEU A 107 1.24 4.03 -2.93
C LEU A 107 0.90 2.97 -1.88
N TRP A 108 1.85 2.10 -1.56
CA TRP A 108 1.71 1.11 -0.49
C TRP A 108 3.02 1.02 0.32
N SER A 109 3.17 1.89 1.29
CA SER A 109 4.33 1.99 2.17
C SER A 109 3.92 2.59 3.51
N SER A 110 3.17 1.81 4.32
CA SER A 110 2.60 2.21 5.62
C SER A 110 1.96 3.61 5.61
N TYR A 111 1.22 3.92 4.54
CA TYR A 111 0.71 5.27 4.34
C TYR A 111 -0.54 5.55 5.16
N SER A 112 -0.49 6.57 6.02
CA SER A 112 -1.62 6.95 6.90
C SER A 112 -2.75 7.58 6.08
N MET A 113 -3.96 7.03 6.22
CA MET A 113 -5.19 7.54 5.60
C MET A 113 -5.70 8.80 6.29
N ASN A 114 -5.61 8.84 7.62
CA ASN A 114 -6.21 9.88 8.45
C ASN A 114 -5.81 11.30 8.03
N GLY A 115 -6.84 12.14 7.77
CA GLY A 115 -6.69 13.51 7.30
C GLY A 115 -6.32 13.64 5.83
N ARG A 116 -6.37 12.53 5.07
CA ARG A 116 -6.11 12.46 3.62
C ARG A 116 -7.23 11.72 2.87
N GLU A 117 -8.36 11.50 3.51
CA GLU A 117 -9.49 10.70 3.00
C GLU A 117 -10.01 11.26 1.67
N ASP A 118 -10.04 12.57 1.54
CA ASP A 118 -10.52 13.26 0.33
C ASP A 118 -9.44 13.42 -0.75
N LYS A 119 -8.17 13.17 -0.42
CA LYS A 119 -7.05 13.41 -1.35
C LYS A 119 -6.85 12.27 -2.33
N TYR A 120 -7.11 11.04 -1.92
CA TYR A 120 -6.86 9.84 -2.70
C TYR A 120 -8.10 8.97 -2.85
N GLN A 121 -8.04 8.01 -3.75
CA GLN A 121 -8.88 6.83 -3.74
C GLN A 121 -8.19 5.78 -2.88
N TRP A 122 -8.84 5.32 -1.80
CA TRP A 122 -8.21 4.46 -0.82
C TRP A 122 -8.72 3.02 -0.89
N ALA A 123 -7.81 2.06 -0.66
CA ALA A 123 -8.12 0.71 -0.22
C ALA A 123 -7.64 0.50 1.21
N GLY A 124 -8.36 -0.29 1.99
CA GLY A 124 -8.09 -0.55 3.41
C GLY A 124 -9.08 0.14 4.35
N PRO A 125 -8.73 0.38 5.64
CA PRO A 125 -7.40 0.18 6.24
C PRO A 125 -7.01 -1.30 6.36
N TYR A 126 -5.72 -1.60 6.16
CA TYR A 126 -5.21 -2.97 6.28
C TYR A 126 -4.50 -3.23 7.61
N LEU A 127 -3.89 -2.21 8.21
CA LEU A 127 -3.23 -2.24 9.52
C LEU A 127 -3.46 -0.92 10.26
N TYR A 128 -3.24 -0.95 11.57
CA TYR A 128 -3.05 0.22 12.41
C TYR A 128 -1.57 0.36 12.80
N SER A 129 -1.12 1.58 13.06
CA SER A 129 0.23 1.83 13.56
C SER A 129 0.26 3.01 14.48
N ARG A 130 0.86 2.84 15.64
CA ARG A 130 1.07 3.95 16.58
C ARG A 130 2.19 4.85 16.05
N GLN A 131 2.01 6.16 16.21
CA GLN A 131 3.07 7.14 16.04
C GLN A 131 3.74 7.34 17.40
N MET A 132 5.03 7.10 17.44
CA MET A 132 5.83 7.09 18.67
C MET A 132 7.01 8.05 18.58
N VAL A 133 7.69 8.23 19.69
CA VAL A 133 8.94 9.02 19.78
C VAL A 133 10.05 8.13 20.26
N ALA A 134 11.20 8.19 19.59
CA ALA A 134 12.45 7.55 20.04
C ALA A 134 13.50 8.58 20.42
N VAL A 135 14.25 8.25 21.44
CA VAL A 135 15.33 9.05 22.01
C VAL A 135 16.58 8.19 22.26
N ARG A 136 17.72 8.80 22.49
CA ARG A 136 18.89 8.08 22.99
C ARG A 136 18.61 7.50 24.39
N LYS A 137 19.22 6.38 24.71
CA LYS A 137 18.97 5.64 25.96
C LYS A 137 19.15 6.51 27.22
N GLU A 138 20.20 7.29 27.23
CA GLU A 138 20.57 8.19 28.35
C GLU A 138 19.84 9.53 28.34
N SER A 139 18.89 9.74 27.41
CA SER A 139 18.13 10.99 27.35
C SER A 139 17.25 11.17 28.60
N GLU A 140 17.18 12.41 29.08
CA GLU A 140 16.29 12.80 30.18
C GLU A 140 14.83 12.97 29.74
N ILE A 141 14.52 12.84 28.44
CA ILE A 141 13.18 12.91 27.90
C ILE A 141 12.47 11.58 28.20
N ASN A 142 11.49 11.56 29.09
CA ASN A 142 10.78 10.35 29.50
C ASN A 142 9.29 10.39 29.11
N THR A 143 8.73 11.57 28.91
CA THR A 143 7.33 11.80 28.52
C THR A 143 7.26 12.67 27.27
N ILE A 144 6.10 12.71 26.64
CA ILE A 144 5.83 13.62 25.51
C ILE A 144 5.98 15.08 25.92
N GLN A 145 5.64 15.43 27.18
CA GLN A 145 5.75 16.80 27.68
C GLN A 145 7.22 17.27 27.83
N ASP A 146 8.16 16.36 28.03
CA ASP A 146 9.61 16.68 28.11
C ASP A 146 10.18 17.12 26.75
N LEU A 147 9.44 16.92 25.65
CA LEU A 147 9.80 17.42 24.32
C LEU A 147 9.69 18.94 24.19
N LYS A 148 9.12 19.63 25.19
CA LYS A 148 8.99 21.08 25.16
C LYS A 148 10.35 21.76 24.96
N GLY A 149 10.46 22.58 23.93
CA GLY A 149 11.69 23.30 23.60
C GLY A 149 12.82 22.43 23.01
N LYS A 150 12.61 21.12 22.84
CA LYS A 150 13.59 20.19 22.25
C LYS A 150 13.58 20.24 20.72
N LYS A 151 14.63 19.69 20.11
CA LYS A 151 14.74 19.49 18.66
C LYS A 151 14.26 18.09 18.32
N ILE A 152 13.25 17.99 17.47
CA ILE A 152 12.74 16.73 16.97
C ILE A 152 12.96 16.62 15.47
N ALA A 153 13.15 15.39 14.97
CA ALA A 153 13.16 15.13 13.55
C ALA A 153 12.05 14.14 13.15
N VAL A 154 11.50 14.37 11.96
CA VAL A 154 10.46 13.57 11.33
C VAL A 154 10.81 13.36 9.86
N GLN A 155 10.28 12.33 9.22
CA GLN A 155 10.38 12.21 7.78
C GLN A 155 9.38 13.15 7.12
N ALA A 156 9.82 13.81 6.05
CA ALA A 156 9.02 14.76 5.29
C ALA A 156 7.76 14.10 4.68
N THR A 157 6.68 14.85 4.63
CA THR A 157 5.38 14.47 4.05
C THR A 157 4.71 13.22 4.67
N THR A 158 5.14 12.86 5.90
CA THR A 158 4.56 11.76 6.70
C THR A 158 3.53 12.26 7.71
N LYS A 159 2.86 11.31 8.40
CA LYS A 159 1.96 11.65 9.51
C LYS A 159 2.70 12.30 10.68
N ALA A 160 3.95 11.91 10.94
CA ALA A 160 4.75 12.52 11.99
C ALA A 160 5.03 14.01 11.69
N GLU A 161 5.28 14.38 10.44
CA GLU A 161 5.39 15.81 10.06
C GLU A 161 4.09 16.56 10.33
N ASP A 162 2.95 16.01 9.90
CA ASP A 162 1.62 16.62 10.14
C ASP A 162 1.39 16.90 11.63
N LEU A 163 1.78 15.94 12.49
CA LEU A 163 1.60 16.07 13.94
C LEU A 163 2.48 17.17 14.54
N PHE A 164 3.77 17.18 14.21
CA PHE A 164 4.76 18.06 14.85
C PHE A 164 4.90 19.42 14.19
N LEU A 165 4.87 19.48 12.85
CA LEU A 165 5.06 20.72 12.11
C LEU A 165 3.73 21.44 11.88
N HIS A 166 2.69 20.71 11.46
CA HIS A 166 1.37 21.29 11.16
C HIS A 166 0.42 21.29 12.38
N LYS A 167 0.86 20.72 13.52
CA LYS A 167 0.16 20.74 14.82
C LYS A 167 -1.27 20.22 14.76
N ILE A 168 -1.51 19.16 14.00
CA ILE A 168 -2.84 18.56 13.93
C ILE A 168 -3.22 17.77 15.19
N ALA A 169 -2.28 17.51 16.12
CA ALA A 169 -2.53 17.00 17.46
C ALA A 169 -2.45 18.13 18.48
N SER A 170 -3.52 18.32 19.24
CA SER A 170 -3.69 19.43 20.19
C SER A 170 -2.79 19.34 21.44
N ASP A 171 -2.34 18.13 21.78
CA ASP A 171 -1.73 17.86 23.09
C ASP A 171 -0.19 17.79 23.04
N LEU A 172 0.40 18.01 21.87
CA LEU A 172 1.86 18.05 21.73
C LEU A 172 2.41 19.38 22.26
N PRO A 173 3.49 19.33 23.06
CA PRO A 173 4.14 20.53 23.56
C PRO A 173 4.79 21.32 22.42
N GLN A 174 5.07 22.60 22.65
CA GLN A 174 5.79 23.40 21.67
C GLN A 174 7.24 22.94 21.53
N MET A 175 7.61 22.41 20.36
CA MET A 175 8.99 22.07 20.01
C MET A 175 9.87 23.32 19.89
N GLY A 176 11.14 23.21 20.21
CA GLY A 176 12.13 24.23 19.94
C GLY A 176 12.44 24.28 18.43
N GLN A 177 12.50 23.11 17.82
CA GLN A 177 12.72 22.96 16.37
C GLN A 177 12.15 21.62 15.89
N VAL A 178 11.49 21.64 14.72
CA VAL A 178 11.10 20.45 13.96
C VAL A 178 11.95 20.40 12.70
N ASN A 179 12.64 19.29 12.47
CA ASN A 179 13.49 19.08 11.30
C ASN A 179 12.86 17.98 10.44
N CYS A 180 12.64 18.26 9.16
CA CYS A 180 12.10 17.29 8.21
C CYS A 180 13.26 16.74 7.36
N PHE A 181 13.37 15.43 7.25
CA PHE A 181 14.35 14.73 6.43
C PHE A 181 13.66 13.87 5.39
N SER A 182 14.31 13.68 4.25
CA SER A 182 13.74 12.90 3.14
C SER A 182 13.69 11.40 3.43
N THR A 183 14.63 10.88 4.24
CA THR A 183 14.76 9.44 4.50
C THR A 183 14.81 9.09 5.99
N THR A 184 14.37 7.87 6.34
CA THR A 184 14.50 7.32 7.70
C THR A 184 15.95 7.20 8.14
N ASN A 185 16.89 6.90 7.23
CA ASN A 185 18.32 6.82 7.52
C ASN A 185 18.90 8.17 7.96
N GLU A 186 18.41 9.27 7.40
CA GLU A 186 18.81 10.62 7.83
C GLU A 186 18.29 10.95 9.22
N LEU A 187 17.03 10.53 9.55
CA LEU A 187 16.49 10.63 10.90
C LEU A 187 17.40 9.93 11.91
N TYR A 188 17.74 8.68 11.64
CA TYR A 188 18.60 7.88 12.53
C TYR A 188 19.99 8.49 12.66
N ALA A 189 20.56 9.00 11.56
CA ALA A 189 21.84 9.69 11.59
C ALA A 189 21.78 10.99 12.42
N ALA A 190 20.69 11.74 12.33
CA ALA A 190 20.51 12.99 13.08
C ALA A 190 20.42 12.71 14.59
N LEU A 191 19.68 11.67 15.02
CA LEU A 191 19.59 11.26 16.41
C LEU A 191 20.95 10.74 16.94
N ARG A 192 21.62 9.88 16.16
CA ARG A 192 22.92 9.31 16.52
C ARG A 192 24.02 10.37 16.70
N LYS A 193 23.99 11.40 15.85
CA LYS A 193 24.99 12.48 15.86
C LYS A 193 24.62 13.65 16.78
N ASN A 194 23.57 13.52 17.60
CA ASN A 194 23.09 14.58 18.50
C ASN A 194 22.65 15.87 17.78
N TYR A 195 22.26 15.82 16.52
CA TYR A 195 21.70 16.98 15.82
C TYR A 195 20.27 17.27 16.29
N VAL A 196 19.55 16.22 16.75
CA VAL A 196 18.23 16.31 17.34
C VAL A 196 18.20 15.54 18.67
N ASP A 197 17.24 15.89 19.53
CA ASP A 197 17.04 15.26 20.84
C ASP A 197 16.16 14.01 20.72
N ALA A 198 15.23 14.01 19.77
CA ALA A 198 14.25 12.95 19.53
C ALA A 198 13.94 12.81 18.03
N ILE A 199 13.42 11.66 17.65
CA ILE A 199 12.80 11.40 16.33
C ILE A 199 11.40 10.83 16.54
N ALA A 200 10.50 11.07 15.59
CA ALA A 200 9.16 10.51 15.64
C ALA A 200 8.78 9.83 14.31
N GLY A 201 7.91 8.82 14.42
CA GLY A 201 7.44 8.03 13.29
C GLY A 201 6.65 6.80 13.74
N HIS A 202 6.40 5.91 12.82
CA HIS A 202 5.71 4.65 13.09
C HIS A 202 6.49 3.78 14.08
N GLU A 203 5.77 3.19 15.02
CA GLU A 203 6.32 2.35 16.08
C GLU A 203 7.22 1.23 15.55
N ALA A 204 6.76 0.49 14.54
CA ALA A 204 7.52 -0.63 14.00
C ALA A 204 8.87 -0.17 13.39
N MET A 205 8.89 0.98 12.70
CA MET A 205 10.08 1.59 12.14
C MET A 205 11.06 2.01 13.27
N LEU A 206 10.57 2.67 14.32
CA LEU A 206 11.38 3.04 15.48
C LEU A 206 11.83 1.81 16.27
N GLY A 207 10.99 0.77 16.33
CA GLY A 207 11.30 -0.52 16.95
C GLY A 207 12.49 -1.20 16.28
N SER A 208 12.61 -1.11 14.96
CA SER A 208 13.80 -1.61 14.24
C SER A 208 15.06 -0.86 14.66
N LEU A 209 15.01 0.48 14.73
CA LEU A 209 16.14 1.28 15.23
C LEU A 209 16.55 0.88 16.66
N VAL A 210 15.58 0.68 17.56
CA VAL A 210 15.85 0.34 18.97
C VAL A 210 16.48 -1.05 19.06
N ARG A 211 15.97 -2.04 18.30
CA ARG A 211 16.52 -3.40 18.25
C ARG A 211 17.96 -3.43 17.75
N ASP A 212 18.19 -2.73 16.63
CA ASP A 212 19.47 -2.79 15.91
C ASP A 212 20.52 -1.86 16.51
N GLY A 213 20.10 -0.95 17.37
CA GLY A 213 20.93 0.09 17.98
C GLY A 213 21.74 -0.34 19.21
N GLU A 214 21.87 -1.65 19.51
CA GLU A 214 22.71 -2.17 20.61
C GLU A 214 22.47 -1.46 21.95
N ASP A 215 21.20 -1.28 22.32
CA ASP A 215 20.76 -0.58 23.55
C ASP A 215 21.09 0.92 23.61
N ALA A 216 21.41 1.53 22.47
CA ALA A 216 21.70 2.98 22.39
C ALA A 216 20.45 3.87 22.37
N TYR A 217 19.28 3.29 22.08
CA TYR A 217 18.02 4.02 21.89
C TYR A 217 16.88 3.39 22.70
N ARG A 218 15.85 4.17 22.95
CA ARG A 218 14.57 3.70 23.50
C ARG A 218 13.41 4.50 22.92
N MET A 219 12.24 3.92 22.88
CA MET A 219 10.99 4.64 22.65
C MET A 219 10.43 5.19 23.96
N LEU A 220 9.63 6.24 23.87
CA LEU A 220 8.77 6.66 24.97
C LEU A 220 7.58 5.70 25.07
N ASP A 221 7.02 5.54 26.24
CA ASP A 221 5.88 4.64 26.47
C ASP A 221 4.56 5.18 25.88
N GLU A 222 4.48 6.51 25.72
CA GLU A 222 3.29 7.20 25.25
C GLU A 222 3.23 7.22 23.72
N SER A 223 2.09 6.81 23.17
CA SER A 223 1.77 7.01 21.75
C SER A 223 1.22 8.43 21.55
N ILE A 224 1.65 9.08 20.47
CA ILE A 224 1.17 10.43 20.10
C ILE A 224 -0.02 10.39 19.15
N TYR A 225 -0.22 9.30 18.45
CA TYR A 225 -1.32 9.13 17.49
C TYR A 225 -1.42 7.67 17.03
N THR A 226 -2.61 7.25 16.60
CA THR A 226 -2.81 5.97 15.92
C THR A 226 -3.20 6.24 14.47
N SER A 227 -2.39 5.76 13.54
CA SER A 227 -2.62 5.85 12.10
C SER A 227 -3.37 4.63 11.58
N GLU A 228 -4.34 4.85 10.72
CA GLU A 228 -4.95 3.84 9.85
C GLU A 228 -4.12 3.78 8.57
N LEU A 229 -3.59 2.60 8.25
CA LEU A 229 -2.73 2.41 7.09
C LEU A 229 -3.56 1.90 5.91
N GLY A 230 -3.42 2.55 4.76
CA GLY A 230 -4.14 2.19 3.54
C GLY A 230 -3.26 2.28 2.30
N ILE A 231 -3.84 1.83 1.19
CA ILE A 231 -3.25 1.90 -0.14
C ILE A 231 -3.91 3.06 -0.88
N ALA A 232 -3.10 4.02 -1.34
CA ALA A 232 -3.59 5.22 -2.00
C ALA A 232 -3.44 5.12 -3.52
N PHE A 233 -4.55 5.26 -4.22
CA PHE A 233 -4.61 5.45 -5.67
C PHE A 233 -4.91 6.92 -5.99
N LYS A 234 -4.65 7.33 -7.22
CA LYS A 234 -5.07 8.66 -7.69
C LYS A 234 -6.58 8.84 -7.55
N LYS A 235 -7.01 9.96 -6.97
CA LYS A 235 -8.42 10.25 -6.75
C LYS A 235 -9.24 10.15 -8.03
N GLY A 236 -10.37 9.41 -7.98
CA GLY A 236 -11.25 9.19 -9.11
C GLY A 236 -10.72 8.20 -10.15
N THR A 237 -9.70 7.42 -9.80
CA THR A 237 -9.21 6.30 -10.61
C THR A 237 -9.18 5.02 -9.79
N HIS A 238 -9.16 3.85 -10.45
CA HIS A 238 -9.02 2.54 -9.80
C HIS A 238 -10.07 2.27 -8.69
N GLU A 239 -11.29 2.83 -8.79
CA GLU A 239 -12.31 2.70 -7.75
C GLU A 239 -12.69 1.23 -7.51
N GLU A 240 -12.88 0.46 -8.60
CA GLU A 240 -13.20 -0.96 -8.54
C GLU A 240 -12.04 -1.77 -7.91
N VAL A 241 -10.81 -1.54 -8.37
CA VAL A 241 -9.61 -2.19 -7.83
C VAL A 241 -9.42 -1.85 -6.34
N ALA A 242 -9.63 -0.61 -5.93
CA ALA A 242 -9.51 -0.20 -4.53
C ALA A 242 -10.56 -0.87 -3.64
N GLN A 243 -11.78 -1.05 -4.14
CA GLN A 243 -12.82 -1.78 -3.43
C GLN A 243 -12.50 -3.27 -3.33
N GLU A 244 -12.18 -3.92 -4.44
CA GLU A 244 -11.80 -5.35 -4.47
C GLU A 244 -10.57 -5.63 -3.61
N LEU A 245 -9.59 -4.74 -3.62
CA LEU A 245 -8.40 -4.83 -2.78
C LEU A 245 -8.76 -4.73 -1.29
N THR A 246 -9.69 -3.85 -0.91
CA THR A 246 -10.17 -3.75 0.48
C THR A 246 -10.83 -5.04 0.94
N GLU A 247 -11.71 -5.61 0.11
CA GLU A 247 -12.38 -6.89 0.38
C GLU A 247 -11.36 -8.05 0.48
N THR A 248 -10.40 -8.11 -0.43
CA THR A 248 -9.32 -9.11 -0.43
C THR A 248 -8.45 -9.02 0.83
N LEU A 249 -8.09 -7.82 1.27
CA LEU A 249 -7.33 -7.61 2.51
C LEU A 249 -8.11 -8.05 3.75
N GLU A 250 -9.43 -7.86 3.74
CA GLU A 250 -10.30 -8.35 4.81
C GLU A 250 -10.39 -9.89 4.82
N GLU A 251 -10.49 -10.51 3.65
CA GLU A 251 -10.43 -11.98 3.52
C GLU A 251 -9.10 -12.52 4.03
N MET A 252 -7.97 -11.96 3.60
CA MET A 252 -6.63 -12.36 4.06
C MET A 252 -6.48 -12.24 5.59
N ARG A 253 -7.06 -11.21 6.19
CA ARG A 253 -7.10 -11.06 7.64
C ARG A 253 -7.94 -12.18 8.30
N ASN A 254 -9.13 -12.47 7.78
CA ASN A 254 -10.02 -13.49 8.31
C ASN A 254 -9.44 -14.92 8.15
N GLU A 255 -8.63 -15.13 7.13
CA GLU A 255 -7.88 -16.39 6.90
C GLU A 255 -6.63 -16.52 7.78
N GLY A 256 -6.22 -15.45 8.49
CA GLY A 256 -5.02 -15.43 9.32
C GLY A 256 -3.72 -15.12 8.59
N ILE A 257 -3.76 -14.92 7.27
CA ILE A 257 -2.57 -14.64 6.44
C ILE A 257 -1.91 -13.32 6.86
N THR A 258 -2.71 -12.27 7.08
CA THR A 258 -2.20 -10.97 7.54
C THR A 258 -1.50 -11.11 8.90
N GLU A 259 -2.07 -11.89 9.81
CA GLU A 259 -1.49 -12.18 11.11
C GLU A 259 -0.14 -12.91 11.00
N GLU A 260 -0.06 -13.93 10.15
CA GLU A 260 1.19 -14.68 9.91
C GLU A 260 2.30 -13.77 9.37
N ILE A 261 1.98 -12.92 8.38
CA ILE A 261 2.93 -11.96 7.81
C ILE A 261 3.41 -10.99 8.88
N VAL A 262 2.51 -10.38 9.64
CA VAL A 262 2.84 -9.42 10.69
C VAL A 262 3.76 -10.03 11.75
N LYS A 263 3.42 -11.23 12.25
CA LYS A 263 4.22 -11.96 13.25
C LYS A 263 5.61 -12.34 12.74
N LYS A 264 5.76 -12.65 11.45
CA LYS A 264 7.06 -12.93 10.82
C LYS A 264 8.03 -11.76 10.97
N TYR A 265 7.52 -10.53 11.01
CA TYR A 265 8.31 -9.30 11.22
C TYR A 265 8.40 -8.88 12.69
N GLY A 266 7.92 -9.73 13.62
CA GLY A 266 8.06 -9.52 15.06
C GLY A 266 7.08 -8.50 15.65
N LEU A 267 5.99 -8.19 14.95
CA LEU A 267 4.97 -7.27 15.44
C LEU A 267 3.82 -8.05 16.12
N ASP A 268 3.18 -7.37 17.08
CA ASP A 268 2.00 -7.91 17.77
C ASP A 268 0.73 -7.67 16.92
N ALA A 269 0.17 -8.78 16.40
CA ALA A 269 -1.02 -8.72 15.58
C ALA A 269 -2.25 -8.17 16.33
N ASP A 270 -2.38 -8.43 17.63
CA ASP A 270 -3.50 -7.93 18.43
C ASP A 270 -3.50 -6.40 18.57
N GLU A 271 -2.34 -5.77 18.42
CA GLU A 271 -2.20 -4.31 18.53
C GLU A 271 -2.41 -3.59 17.19
N ILE A 272 -2.10 -4.25 16.06
CA ILE A 272 -2.02 -3.56 14.77
C ILE A 272 -3.05 -4.01 13.73
N LEU A 273 -3.79 -5.11 13.97
CA LEU A 273 -4.85 -5.54 13.06
C LEU A 273 -6.15 -4.78 13.31
N PRO A 274 -6.91 -4.44 12.23
CA PRO A 274 -8.26 -3.95 12.36
C PRO A 274 -9.15 -4.93 13.16
N GLY A 275 -9.79 -4.43 14.23
CA GLY A 275 -10.58 -5.26 15.14
C GLY A 275 -9.78 -5.91 16.28
N GLY A 276 -8.48 -5.71 16.34
CA GLY A 276 -7.64 -6.06 17.47
C GLY A 276 -7.96 -5.21 18.71
N LYS A 277 -7.48 -5.64 19.86
CA LYS A 277 -7.68 -4.89 21.12
C LYS A 277 -6.73 -3.69 21.14
N SER A 278 -7.17 -2.56 20.58
CA SER A 278 -6.47 -1.30 20.83
C SER A 278 -6.59 -0.98 22.32
N LYS A 279 -5.50 -0.99 23.03
CA LYS A 279 -5.39 -0.51 24.40
C LYS A 279 -5.40 1.00 24.44
#